data_71edd8f69ab018c0e0bce52e64941bea
#
_entry.id   71edd8f69ab018c0e0bce52e64941bea
#
_cell.length_a   1.000
_cell.length_b   1.000
_cell.length_c   1.000
_cell.angle_alpha   90.00
_cell.angle_beta   90.00
_cell.angle_gamma   90.00
#
_symmetry.space_group_name_H-M   'P 1'
#
loop_
_entity.id
_entity.type
_entity.pdbx_description
1 polymer ?
#
loop_
_entity_poly.entity_id
_entity_poly.type
_entity_poly.pdbx_seq_one_letter_code
_entity_poly.pdbx_strand_id
1 'polypeptide(L)'
;PNGYSPTDPALMALYEYCERHGVPLTAHCSGGGFASFSPSITVHGHVYRNGEVVPHDGVLEFRHYRLTDKLRVKEKAELLNHPRLWEKVMEAFPRLRLNLAHFGCQDEGMEWTELIYGMMEKFPGLHTDLSCITETAKLREMREYFLKAPEQVRRKFLFGSDFYLNLLFLDGMKEYMENFRNTFTEQERQELMTANPSAFLGLS
;
A
#
# COMPACT_ATOMS: atom_id res chain seq x y z
N PRO A 1 -4.03 1.63 -9.76
CA PRO A 1 -4.64 2.96 -9.81
C PRO A 1 -4.99 3.33 -11.24
N ASN A 2 -6.24 3.76 -11.43
CA ASN A 2 -6.79 4.06 -12.75
C ASN A 2 -6.42 5.47 -13.26
N GLY A 3 -5.31 6.04 -12.76
CA GLY A 3 -4.87 7.38 -13.16
C GLY A 3 -5.33 8.51 -12.25
N TYR A 4 -5.97 8.22 -11.12
CA TYR A 4 -6.25 9.25 -10.11
C TYR A 4 -5.07 9.40 -9.16
N SER A 5 -4.71 10.63 -8.85
CA SER A 5 -3.88 10.90 -7.67
C SER A 5 -4.68 10.57 -6.41
N PRO A 6 -4.06 10.06 -5.33
CA PRO A 6 -4.71 9.94 -4.04
C PRO A 6 -5.34 11.25 -3.53
N THR A 7 -4.78 12.38 -3.95
CA THR A 7 -5.24 13.72 -3.56
C THR A 7 -6.21 14.35 -4.57
N ASP A 8 -6.78 13.56 -5.49
CA ASP A 8 -7.77 14.07 -6.45
C ASP A 8 -8.99 14.61 -5.70
N PRO A 9 -9.45 15.84 -5.99
CA PRO A 9 -10.63 16.42 -5.36
C PRO A 9 -11.87 15.54 -5.42
N ALA A 10 -12.03 14.74 -6.47
CA ALA A 10 -13.15 13.81 -6.60
C ALA A 10 -13.16 12.71 -5.53
N LEU A 11 -12.01 12.40 -4.92
CA LEU A 11 -11.89 11.39 -3.87
C LEU A 11 -12.12 11.95 -2.46
N MET A 12 -12.07 13.26 -2.27
CA MET A 12 -12.16 13.88 -0.95
C MET A 12 -13.48 13.57 -0.23
N ALA A 13 -14.60 13.61 -0.95
CA ALA A 13 -15.91 13.26 -0.40
C ALA A 13 -16.00 11.79 0.05
N LEU A 14 -15.32 10.88 -0.66
CA LEU A 14 -15.22 9.48 -0.27
C LEU A 14 -14.42 9.33 1.03
N TYR A 15 -13.27 9.98 1.14
CA TYR A 15 -12.45 9.92 2.36
C TYR A 15 -13.17 10.51 3.57
N GLU A 16 -13.84 11.66 3.39
CA GLU A 16 -14.66 12.28 4.44
C GLU A 16 -15.78 11.33 4.90
N TYR A 17 -16.48 10.72 3.95
CA TYR A 17 -17.54 9.74 4.26
C TYR A 17 -16.96 8.56 5.06
N CYS A 18 -15.87 7.97 4.58
CA CYS A 18 -15.23 6.82 5.21
C CYS A 18 -14.70 7.15 6.62
N GLU A 19 -14.08 8.31 6.78
CA GLU A 19 -13.62 8.75 8.11
C GLU A 19 -14.79 8.96 9.08
N ARG A 20 -15.86 9.65 8.62
CA ARG A 20 -17.04 9.94 9.44
C ARG A 20 -17.78 8.69 9.88
N HIS A 21 -17.90 7.72 9.01
CA HIS A 21 -18.66 6.48 9.26
C HIS A 21 -17.80 5.30 9.69
N GLY A 22 -16.49 5.51 9.85
CA GLY A 22 -15.56 4.46 10.22
C GLY A 22 -15.47 3.33 9.17
N VAL A 23 -15.66 3.63 7.89
CA VAL A 23 -15.50 2.66 6.81
C VAL A 23 -14.02 2.52 6.47
N PRO A 24 -13.43 1.33 6.60
CA PRO A 24 -12.03 1.13 6.25
C PRO A 24 -11.83 1.11 4.74
N LEU A 25 -10.71 1.66 4.29
CA LEU A 25 -10.29 1.65 2.90
C LEU A 25 -8.99 0.86 2.74
N THR A 26 -8.86 0.14 1.63
CA THR A 26 -7.59 -0.43 1.17
C THR A 26 -7.19 0.22 -0.15
N ALA A 27 -5.97 0.71 -0.20
CA ALA A 27 -5.38 1.32 -1.38
C ALA A 27 -4.10 0.59 -1.76
N HIS A 28 -3.94 0.32 -3.05
CA HIS A 28 -2.67 -0.18 -3.57
C HIS A 28 -1.57 0.85 -3.34
N CYS A 29 -0.43 0.44 -2.76
CA CYS A 29 0.73 1.30 -2.56
C CYS A 29 2.02 0.49 -2.70
N SER A 30 2.48 0.35 -3.92
CA SER A 30 3.77 -0.24 -4.25
C SER A 30 4.34 0.34 -5.54
N GLY A 31 5.66 0.29 -5.68
CA GLY A 31 6.36 0.77 -6.87
C GLY A 31 6.09 -0.05 -8.13
N GLY A 32 5.57 -1.27 -8.00
CA GLY A 32 5.25 -2.19 -9.10
C GLY A 32 3.78 -2.22 -9.52
N GLY A 33 2.95 -1.31 -9.05
CA GLY A 33 1.51 -1.37 -9.27
C GLY A 33 1.06 -1.14 -10.71
N PHE A 34 -0.08 -1.76 -11.04
CA PHE A 34 -0.75 -1.51 -12.31
C PHE A 34 -1.28 -0.08 -12.36
N ALA A 35 -0.60 0.77 -13.10
CA ALA A 35 -1.17 2.03 -13.51
C ALA A 35 -1.97 1.83 -14.81
N SER A 36 -2.86 2.75 -15.13
CA SER A 36 -3.52 2.78 -16.42
C SER A 36 -2.51 2.64 -17.57
N PHE A 37 -2.83 1.85 -18.59
CA PHE A 37 -2.02 1.71 -19.83
C PHE A 37 -2.26 2.86 -20.80
N SER A 38 -3.08 3.84 -20.46
CA SER A 38 -3.29 5.01 -21.29
C SER A 38 -1.97 5.75 -21.49
N PRO A 39 -1.67 6.19 -22.73
CA PRO A 39 -0.51 7.02 -23.01
C PRO A 39 -0.63 8.43 -22.39
N SER A 40 -1.82 8.82 -21.99
CA SER A 40 -2.07 10.07 -21.27
C SER A 40 -3.06 9.86 -20.15
N ILE A 41 -2.91 10.63 -19.07
CA ILE A 41 -3.79 10.62 -17.91
C ILE A 41 -4.05 12.06 -17.51
N THR A 42 -5.32 12.43 -17.33
CA THR A 42 -5.67 13.69 -16.69
C THR A 42 -5.60 13.50 -15.20
N VAL A 43 -4.79 14.29 -14.54
CA VAL A 43 -4.57 14.25 -13.08
C VAL A 43 -4.96 15.58 -12.48
N HIS A 44 -5.76 15.51 -11.42
CA HIS A 44 -6.11 16.63 -10.56
C HIS A 44 -5.55 16.37 -9.15
N GLY A 45 -5.11 17.42 -8.46
CA GLY A 45 -4.56 17.29 -7.10
C GLY A 45 -3.05 17.42 -7.06
N HIS A 46 -2.32 16.37 -6.67
CA HIS A 46 -0.85 16.41 -6.56
C HIS A 46 -0.21 15.20 -7.25
N VAL A 47 1.06 15.37 -7.60
CA VAL A 47 1.96 14.30 -8.05
C VAL A 47 3.24 14.35 -7.23
N TYR A 48 3.94 13.21 -7.14
CA TYR A 48 5.28 13.17 -6.56
C TYR A 48 6.32 13.27 -7.65
N ARG A 49 7.16 14.30 -7.61
CA ARG A 49 8.17 14.57 -8.64
C ARG A 49 9.40 15.22 -8.02
N ASN A 50 10.59 14.72 -8.37
CA ASN A 50 11.88 15.27 -7.91
C ASN A 50 12.01 15.35 -6.37
N GLY A 51 11.49 14.35 -5.65
CA GLY A 51 11.56 14.31 -4.18
C GLY A 51 10.45 15.08 -3.46
N GLU A 52 9.52 15.71 -4.17
CA GLU A 52 8.49 16.59 -3.59
C GLU A 52 7.09 16.24 -4.09
N VAL A 53 6.10 16.52 -3.25
CA VAL A 53 4.68 16.49 -3.60
C VAL A 53 4.29 17.86 -4.12
N VAL A 54 3.99 17.94 -5.41
CA VAL A 54 3.68 19.20 -6.10
C VAL A 54 2.25 19.20 -6.66
N PRO A 55 1.54 20.34 -6.65
CA PRO A 55 0.23 20.46 -7.29
C PRO A 55 0.32 20.15 -8.78
N HIS A 56 -0.70 19.47 -9.29
CA HIS A 56 -0.86 19.20 -10.72
C HIS A 56 -2.34 19.25 -11.09
N ASP A 57 -2.61 19.94 -12.22
CA ASP A 57 -3.94 20.00 -12.82
C ASP A 57 -3.79 19.99 -14.33
N GLY A 58 -4.05 18.83 -14.95
CA GLY A 58 -3.90 18.70 -16.39
C GLY A 58 -3.49 17.30 -16.85
N VAL A 59 -3.05 17.21 -18.09
CA VAL A 59 -2.69 15.96 -18.74
C VAL A 59 -1.22 15.64 -18.49
N LEU A 60 -0.96 14.43 -18.07
CA LEU A 60 0.37 13.81 -18.06
C LEU A 60 0.51 12.90 -19.27
N GLU A 61 1.51 13.15 -20.09
CA GLU A 61 1.85 12.33 -21.24
C GLU A 61 2.89 11.28 -20.84
N PHE A 62 2.60 10.01 -21.18
CA PHE A 62 3.52 8.89 -20.98
C PHE A 62 3.87 8.29 -22.33
N ARG A 63 5.13 7.93 -22.52
CA ARG A 63 5.51 7.15 -23.71
C ARG A 63 4.80 5.80 -23.67
N HIS A 64 4.40 5.29 -24.82
CA HIS A 64 3.80 3.98 -24.94
C HIS A 64 4.74 2.92 -24.35
N TYR A 65 4.24 2.07 -23.44
CA TYR A 65 5.02 1.03 -22.79
C TYR A 65 4.24 -0.29 -22.74
N ARG A 66 4.97 -1.38 -22.60
CA ARG A 66 4.39 -2.72 -22.40
C ARG A 66 4.38 -3.06 -20.90
N LEU A 67 3.52 -3.97 -20.50
CA LEU A 67 3.47 -4.52 -19.13
C LEU A 67 4.83 -5.02 -18.62
N THR A 68 5.69 -5.47 -19.53
CA THR A 68 7.04 -5.95 -19.26
C THR A 68 8.06 -4.83 -19.03
N ASP A 69 7.70 -3.58 -19.29
CA ASP A 69 8.58 -2.44 -19.07
C ASP A 69 8.48 -1.97 -17.61
N LYS A 70 9.15 -2.71 -16.73
CA LYS A 70 9.15 -2.48 -15.28
C LYS A 70 9.57 -1.04 -14.91
N LEU A 71 10.53 -0.46 -15.64
CA LEU A 71 11.02 0.89 -15.38
C LEU A 71 9.91 1.93 -15.56
N ARG A 72 9.13 1.80 -16.63
CA ARG A 72 8.04 2.75 -16.89
C ARG A 72 6.84 2.58 -15.97
N VAL A 73 6.55 1.34 -15.57
CA VAL A 73 5.54 1.07 -14.55
C VAL A 73 5.95 1.74 -13.24
N LYS A 74 7.24 1.63 -12.87
CA LYS A 74 7.79 2.26 -11.68
C LYS A 74 7.72 3.79 -11.74
N GLU A 75 8.17 4.41 -12.84
CA GLU A 75 8.08 5.87 -13.04
C GLU A 75 6.66 6.40 -12.83
N LYS A 76 5.67 5.68 -13.33
CA LYS A 76 4.26 6.05 -13.21
C LYS A 76 3.71 5.83 -11.80
N ALA A 77 4.08 4.73 -11.16
CA ALA A 77 3.74 4.47 -9.77
C ALA A 77 4.36 5.52 -8.85
N GLU A 78 5.63 5.86 -9.06
CA GLU A 78 6.33 6.93 -8.34
C GLU A 78 5.57 8.26 -8.43
N LEU A 79 5.17 8.64 -9.64
CA LEU A 79 4.49 9.90 -9.89
C LEU A 79 3.10 9.99 -9.24
N LEU A 80 2.33 8.89 -9.25
CA LEU A 80 0.88 8.90 -8.95
C LEU A 80 0.50 8.12 -7.69
N ASN A 81 1.39 7.33 -7.12
CA ASN A 81 1.06 6.43 -6.01
C ASN A 81 2.10 6.42 -4.88
N HIS A 82 3.05 7.35 -4.93
CA HIS A 82 4.10 7.46 -3.92
C HIS A 82 3.49 7.65 -2.52
N PRO A 83 4.03 7.03 -1.45
CA PRO A 83 3.49 7.13 -0.08
C PRO A 83 3.29 8.56 0.42
N ARG A 84 4.12 9.51 -0.01
CA ARG A 84 3.97 10.94 0.32
C ARG A 84 2.64 11.56 -0.16
N LEU A 85 2.04 11.03 -1.23
CA LEU A 85 0.70 11.46 -1.67
C LEU A 85 -0.37 10.98 -0.69
N TRP A 86 -0.22 9.77 -0.17
CA TRP A 86 -1.09 9.22 0.87
C TRP A 86 -0.89 9.91 2.22
N GLU A 87 0.33 10.36 2.52
CA GLU A 87 0.59 11.18 3.70
C GLU A 87 -0.28 12.45 3.70
N LYS A 88 -0.40 13.15 2.55
CA LYS A 88 -1.32 14.29 2.42
C LYS A 88 -2.79 13.93 2.68
N VAL A 89 -3.22 12.77 2.24
CA VAL A 89 -4.58 12.28 2.53
C VAL A 89 -4.75 12.07 4.04
N MET A 90 -3.78 11.43 4.70
CA MET A 90 -3.83 11.20 6.14
C MET A 90 -3.70 12.50 6.97
N GLU A 91 -3.04 13.53 6.45
CA GLU A 91 -3.02 14.86 7.07
C GLU A 91 -4.39 15.54 7.01
N ALA A 92 -5.12 15.38 5.92
CA ALA A 92 -6.48 15.90 5.75
C ALA A 92 -7.54 15.07 6.51
N PHE A 93 -7.33 13.76 6.62
CA PHE A 93 -8.27 12.81 7.23
C PHE A 93 -7.55 11.91 8.26
N PRO A 94 -7.13 12.46 9.41
CA PRO A 94 -6.24 11.75 10.35
C PRO A 94 -6.88 10.55 11.05
N ARG A 95 -8.21 10.43 11.04
CA ARG A 95 -8.96 9.31 11.62
C ARG A 95 -9.43 8.29 10.58
N LEU A 96 -9.12 8.52 9.29
CA LEU A 96 -9.42 7.57 8.23
C LEU A 96 -8.71 6.26 8.49
N ARG A 97 -9.46 5.15 8.50
CA ARG A 97 -8.87 3.81 8.54
C ARG A 97 -8.43 3.42 7.13
N LEU A 98 -7.13 3.58 6.87
CA LEU A 98 -6.52 3.34 5.56
C LEU A 98 -5.50 2.22 5.67
N ASN A 99 -5.64 1.19 4.83
CA ASN A 99 -4.63 0.18 4.60
C ASN A 99 -3.89 0.51 3.30
N LEU A 100 -2.57 0.72 3.38
CA LEU A 100 -1.69 0.78 2.23
C LEU A 100 -1.16 -0.61 1.93
N ALA A 101 -1.72 -1.24 0.90
CA ALA A 101 -1.42 -2.63 0.57
C ALA A 101 0.04 -2.83 0.14
N HIS A 102 0.57 -4.03 0.42
CA HIS A 102 1.91 -4.51 0.04
C HIS A 102 3.08 -3.88 0.80
N PHE A 103 2.82 -3.03 1.80
CA PHE A 103 3.84 -2.34 2.60
C PHE A 103 4.91 -1.61 1.75
N GLY A 104 4.53 -1.07 0.61
CA GLY A 104 5.45 -0.44 -0.34
C GLY A 104 6.42 -1.40 -1.02
N CYS A 105 6.27 -2.70 -0.76
CA CYS A 105 7.23 -3.72 -1.11
C CYS A 105 6.98 -4.26 -2.51
N GLN A 106 7.74 -3.78 -3.51
CA GLN A 106 7.88 -4.49 -4.79
C GLN A 106 9.18 -4.15 -5.55
N ASP A 107 10.12 -3.42 -4.92
CA ASP A 107 11.35 -3.02 -5.58
C ASP A 107 12.62 -3.28 -4.76
N GLU A 108 13.76 -3.14 -5.41
CA GLU A 108 15.09 -3.34 -4.87
C GLU A 108 15.47 -2.34 -3.75
N GLY A 109 14.59 -1.38 -3.43
CA GLY A 109 14.76 -0.41 -2.35
C GLY A 109 13.67 -0.51 -1.29
N MET A 110 14.04 -0.21 -0.05
CA MET A 110 13.11 -0.20 1.10
C MET A 110 12.50 1.18 1.37
N GLU A 111 12.69 2.15 0.47
CA GLU A 111 12.33 3.55 0.70
C GLU A 111 10.83 3.71 1.00
N TRP A 112 9.96 3.09 0.21
CA TRP A 112 8.51 3.17 0.44
C TRP A 112 8.08 2.45 1.71
N THR A 113 8.71 1.32 2.02
CA THR A 113 8.48 0.59 3.27
C THR A 113 8.82 1.45 4.47
N GLU A 114 9.99 2.11 4.47
CA GLU A 114 10.42 3.02 5.53
C GLU A 114 9.47 4.22 5.68
N LEU A 115 9.04 4.80 4.57
CA LEU A 115 8.08 5.90 4.58
C LEU A 115 6.73 5.48 5.18
N ILE A 116 6.18 4.34 4.75
CA ILE A 116 4.91 3.81 5.26
C ILE A 116 5.06 3.49 6.75
N TYR A 117 6.17 2.88 7.17
CA TYR A 117 6.42 2.60 8.57
C TYR A 117 6.40 3.88 9.43
N GLY A 118 7.14 4.92 9.02
CA GLY A 118 7.12 6.22 9.70
C GLY A 118 5.74 6.89 9.71
N MET A 119 4.98 6.74 8.64
CA MET A 119 3.59 7.21 8.59
C MET A 119 2.69 6.41 9.56
N MET A 120 2.90 5.10 9.72
CA MET A 120 2.15 4.31 10.71
C MET A 120 2.44 4.75 12.14
N GLU A 121 3.63 5.24 12.45
CA GLU A 121 3.94 5.84 13.76
C GLU A 121 3.17 7.15 13.97
N LYS A 122 3.06 7.98 12.92
CA LYS A 122 2.44 9.30 12.94
C LYS A 122 0.91 9.26 12.96
N PHE A 123 0.30 8.38 12.14
CA PHE A 123 -1.14 8.34 11.92
C PHE A 123 -1.82 7.12 12.55
N PRO A 124 -2.71 7.29 13.56
CA PRO A 124 -3.37 6.18 14.22
C PRO A 124 -4.19 5.28 13.31
N GLY A 125 -4.83 5.87 12.28
CA GLY A 125 -5.69 5.16 11.34
C GLY A 125 -4.97 4.47 10.18
N LEU A 126 -3.64 4.67 10.03
CA LEU A 126 -2.89 4.09 8.93
C LEU A 126 -2.43 2.67 9.26
N HIS A 127 -2.71 1.76 8.35
CA HIS A 127 -2.37 0.33 8.38
C HIS A 127 -1.60 -0.06 7.12
N THR A 128 -1.00 -1.22 7.14
CA THR A 128 -0.41 -1.86 5.96
C THR A 128 -0.66 -3.35 5.97
N ASP A 129 -0.57 -4.00 4.82
CA ASP A 129 -0.64 -5.45 4.73
C ASP A 129 0.60 -6.06 4.07
N LEU A 130 0.78 -7.35 4.28
CA LEU A 130 1.90 -8.14 3.76
C LEU A 130 1.51 -8.95 2.51
N SER A 131 0.54 -8.48 1.75
CA SER A 131 0.08 -9.15 0.54
C SER A 131 1.09 -9.05 -0.61
N CYS A 132 0.99 -9.96 -1.56
CA CYS A 132 1.84 -10.05 -2.74
C CYS A 132 3.36 -10.21 -2.47
N ILE A 133 3.75 -10.58 -1.25
CA ILE A 133 5.14 -10.85 -0.90
C ILE A 133 5.37 -12.36 -1.01
N THR A 134 5.81 -12.81 -2.17
CA THR A 134 5.95 -14.23 -2.50
C THR A 134 7.30 -14.82 -2.10
N GLU A 135 8.35 -13.98 -2.04
CA GLU A 135 9.70 -14.40 -1.68
C GLU A 135 9.86 -14.55 -0.16
N THR A 136 10.24 -15.73 0.29
CA THR A 136 10.44 -16.02 1.73
C THR A 136 11.49 -15.10 2.38
N ALA A 137 12.54 -14.74 1.65
CA ALA A 137 13.55 -13.80 2.15
C ALA A 137 12.94 -12.43 2.45
N LYS A 138 12.13 -11.90 1.53
CA LYS A 138 11.46 -10.62 1.67
C LYS A 138 10.41 -10.65 2.79
N LEU A 139 9.68 -11.75 2.89
CA LEU A 139 8.70 -11.94 3.97
C LEU A 139 9.37 -11.95 5.36
N ARG A 140 10.60 -12.49 5.47
CA ARG A 140 11.41 -12.41 6.70
C ARG A 140 11.83 -10.98 7.02
N GLU A 141 12.23 -10.18 6.03
CA GLU A 141 12.52 -8.76 6.24
C GLU A 141 11.28 -8.00 6.77
N MET A 142 10.11 -8.27 6.21
CA MET A 142 8.85 -7.65 6.69
C MET A 142 8.51 -8.09 8.12
N ARG A 143 8.79 -9.35 8.46
CA ARG A 143 8.65 -9.83 9.84
C ARG A 143 9.53 -9.07 10.82
N GLU A 144 10.75 -8.69 10.42
CA GLU A 144 11.63 -7.88 11.27
C GLU A 144 11.03 -6.50 11.59
N TYR A 145 10.38 -5.85 10.62
CA TYR A 145 9.62 -4.61 10.90
C TYR A 145 8.50 -4.85 11.91
N PHE A 146 7.71 -5.90 11.70
CA PHE A 146 6.63 -6.28 12.62
C PHE A 146 7.14 -6.54 14.05
N LEU A 147 8.24 -7.28 14.21
CA LEU A 147 8.80 -7.62 15.52
C LEU A 147 9.42 -6.41 16.25
N LYS A 148 10.07 -5.51 15.52
CA LYS A 148 10.69 -4.31 16.09
C LYS A 148 9.69 -3.21 16.40
N ALA A 149 8.50 -3.28 15.83
CA ALA A 149 7.48 -2.27 15.99
C ALA A 149 6.97 -2.21 17.44
N PRO A 150 6.79 -1.01 18.00
CA PRO A 150 6.05 -0.86 19.25
C PRO A 150 4.61 -1.37 19.08
N GLU A 151 3.98 -1.82 20.16
CA GLU A 151 2.69 -2.51 20.13
C GLU A 151 1.62 -1.75 19.30
N GLN A 152 1.55 -0.43 19.46
CA GLN A 152 0.60 0.41 18.74
C GLN A 152 0.80 0.42 17.23
N VAL A 153 2.02 0.20 16.74
CA VAL A 153 2.35 0.09 15.31
C VAL A 153 2.18 -1.35 14.85
N ARG A 154 2.58 -2.33 15.68
CA ARG A 154 2.43 -3.75 15.37
C ARG A 154 0.98 -4.15 15.09
N ARG A 155 0.03 -3.55 15.83
CA ARG A 155 -1.42 -3.74 15.61
C ARG A 155 -1.94 -3.22 14.26
N LYS A 156 -1.12 -2.51 13.50
CA LYS A 156 -1.48 -1.96 12.18
C LYS A 156 -0.98 -2.78 11.00
N PHE A 157 -0.27 -3.87 11.28
CA PHE A 157 0.11 -4.84 10.25
C PHE A 157 -1.03 -5.84 10.03
N LEU A 158 -1.40 -6.04 8.78
CA LEU A 158 -2.47 -6.93 8.38
C LEU A 158 -1.92 -8.08 7.52
N PHE A 159 -2.60 -9.21 7.53
CA PHE A 159 -2.41 -10.24 6.53
C PHE A 159 -3.21 -9.87 5.28
N GLY A 160 -2.62 -10.07 4.11
CA GLY A 160 -3.27 -10.03 2.81
C GLY A 160 -2.66 -11.07 1.89
N SER A 161 -3.39 -11.58 0.92
CA SER A 161 -2.87 -12.55 -0.04
C SER A 161 -2.59 -11.97 -1.41
N ASP A 162 -3.40 -11.02 -1.87
CA ASP A 162 -3.42 -10.57 -3.27
C ASP A 162 -3.52 -11.77 -4.24
N PHE A 163 -4.49 -12.60 -3.98
CA PHE A 163 -4.64 -13.97 -4.47
C PHE A 163 -4.35 -14.14 -5.96
N TYR A 164 -4.93 -13.28 -6.81
CA TYR A 164 -4.78 -13.46 -8.27
C TYR A 164 -3.35 -13.17 -8.76
N LEU A 165 -2.67 -12.21 -8.18
CA LEU A 165 -1.30 -11.86 -8.58
C LEU A 165 -0.30 -12.90 -8.11
N ASN A 166 -0.50 -13.47 -6.94
CA ASN A 166 0.38 -14.53 -6.44
C ASN A 166 0.43 -15.75 -7.37
N LEU A 167 -0.67 -16.05 -8.06
CA LEU A 167 -0.69 -17.17 -9.03
C LEU A 167 0.18 -16.94 -10.28
N LEU A 168 0.71 -15.75 -10.49
CA LEU A 168 1.69 -15.47 -11.54
C LEU A 168 3.12 -15.88 -11.13
N PHE A 169 3.37 -16.07 -9.84
CA PHE A 169 4.70 -16.29 -9.28
C PHE A 169 4.84 -17.59 -8.48
N LEU A 170 3.73 -18.19 -8.07
CA LEU A 170 3.66 -19.38 -7.23
C LEU A 170 2.77 -20.45 -7.89
N ASP A 171 3.04 -21.71 -7.58
CA ASP A 171 2.22 -22.84 -8.05
C ASP A 171 0.80 -22.86 -7.47
N GLY A 172 0.56 -22.06 -6.43
CA GLY A 172 -0.77 -21.91 -5.83
C GLY A 172 -0.76 -21.27 -4.46
N MET A 173 -1.96 -20.96 -3.97
CA MET A 173 -2.15 -20.36 -2.65
C MET A 173 -1.65 -21.23 -1.49
N LYS A 174 -1.56 -22.54 -1.68
CA LYS A 174 -1.00 -23.43 -0.67
C LYS A 174 0.46 -23.09 -0.38
N GLU A 175 1.24 -22.88 -1.43
CA GLU A 175 2.66 -22.50 -1.31
C GLU A 175 2.79 -21.13 -0.60
N TYR A 176 1.99 -20.13 -0.97
CA TYR A 176 1.96 -18.84 -0.28
C TYR A 176 1.69 -18.99 1.21
N MET A 177 0.68 -19.77 1.57
CA MET A 177 0.32 -20.01 2.96
C MET A 177 1.39 -20.82 3.73
N GLU A 178 2.08 -21.73 3.08
CA GLU A 178 3.21 -22.47 3.66
C GLU A 178 4.40 -21.54 3.92
N ASN A 179 4.75 -20.68 2.97
CA ASN A 179 5.80 -19.66 3.15
C ASN A 179 5.48 -18.72 4.31
N PHE A 180 4.22 -18.29 4.41
CA PHE A 180 3.77 -17.45 5.52
C PHE A 180 3.85 -18.18 6.87
N ARG A 181 3.36 -19.44 6.95
CA ARG A 181 3.42 -20.27 8.16
C ARG A 181 4.85 -20.57 8.60
N ASN A 182 5.76 -20.76 7.65
CA ASN A 182 7.17 -21.02 7.95
C ASN A 182 7.93 -19.76 8.37
N THR A 183 7.39 -18.59 8.09
CA THR A 183 8.00 -17.30 8.44
C THR A 183 7.50 -16.79 9.79
N PHE A 184 6.19 -16.86 10.06
CA PHE A 184 5.56 -16.32 11.26
C PHE A 184 5.17 -17.41 12.24
N THR A 185 5.38 -17.18 13.53
CA THR A 185 4.91 -18.05 14.62
C THR A 185 3.39 -18.08 14.68
N GLU A 186 2.81 -19.04 15.41
CA GLU A 186 1.36 -19.13 15.60
C GLU A 186 0.77 -17.86 16.22
N GLN A 187 1.45 -17.32 17.23
CA GLN A 187 1.02 -16.08 17.89
C GLN A 187 1.05 -14.89 16.94
N GLU A 188 2.12 -14.72 16.17
CA GLU A 188 2.24 -13.64 15.16
C GLU A 188 1.16 -13.76 14.08
N ARG A 189 0.87 -14.98 13.63
CA ARG A 189 -0.22 -15.23 12.68
C ARG A 189 -1.58 -14.87 13.26
N GLN A 190 -1.85 -15.21 14.52
CA GLN A 190 -3.09 -14.82 15.20
C GLN A 190 -3.27 -13.30 15.25
N GLU A 191 -2.18 -12.55 15.49
CA GLU A 191 -2.20 -11.10 15.43
C GLU A 191 -2.50 -10.61 14.00
N LEU A 192 -1.73 -11.06 13.01
CA LEU A 192 -1.79 -10.59 11.62
C LEU A 192 -3.08 -11.00 10.89
N MET A 193 -3.62 -12.20 11.15
CA MET A 193 -4.73 -12.77 10.39
C MET A 193 -6.08 -12.62 11.09
N THR A 194 -6.10 -12.30 12.39
CA THR A 194 -7.34 -12.26 13.17
C THR A 194 -7.47 -10.98 13.99
N ALA A 195 -6.60 -10.73 14.96
CA ALA A 195 -6.76 -9.64 15.89
C ALA A 195 -6.68 -8.27 15.22
N ASN A 196 -5.61 -8.03 14.45
CA ASN A 196 -5.40 -6.77 13.75
C ASN A 196 -6.45 -6.50 12.66
N PRO A 197 -6.78 -7.47 11.76
CA PRO A 197 -7.85 -7.28 10.78
C PRO A 197 -9.22 -7.04 11.42
N SER A 198 -9.55 -7.72 12.52
CA SER A 198 -10.82 -7.47 13.23
C SER A 198 -10.91 -6.05 13.75
N ALA A 199 -9.83 -5.53 14.34
CA ALA A 199 -9.76 -4.14 14.78
C ALA A 199 -9.85 -3.15 13.62
N PHE A 200 -9.11 -3.40 12.52
CA PHE A 200 -9.17 -2.58 11.31
C PHE A 200 -10.57 -2.51 10.71
N LEU A 201 -11.28 -3.63 10.69
CA LEU A 201 -12.66 -3.71 10.16
C LEU A 201 -13.71 -3.20 11.14
N GLY A 202 -13.35 -2.99 12.42
CA GLY A 202 -14.30 -2.58 13.46
C GLY A 202 -15.22 -3.70 13.91
N LEU A 203 -14.73 -4.94 13.92
CA LEU A 203 -15.46 -6.15 14.33
C LEU A 203 -15.20 -6.54 15.78
N SER A 204 -14.41 -5.76 16.51
CA SER A 204 -14.07 -5.98 17.93
C SER A 204 -14.92 -5.13 18.87
#